data_2e02999ccf9d6bd3a72018abce44fb4a
#
_entry.id   2e02999ccf9d6bd3a72018abce44fb4a
#
_cell.length_a   1.000
_cell.length_b   1.000
_cell.length_c   1.000
_cell.angle_alpha   90.00
_cell.angle_beta   90.00
_cell.angle_gamma   90.00
#
_symmetry.space_group_name_H-M   'P 1'
#
loop_
_entity.id
_entity.type
_entity.pdbx_description
1 polymer ?
#
loop_
_entity_poly.entity_id
_entity_poly.type
_entity_poly.pdbx_seq_one_letter_code
_entity_poly.pdbx_strand_id
1 'polypeptide(L)'
;MSEIKELFCVPESSHYFLTHSIGLMPKSTEAHLSQAYLKPWQSGAEDIWPQWLNAIANVNGALASLLNSEPEQFCPQANVSSGLAKLIQSLPKVEGRNVILATQSDFPSAGFVLQQAERLGFTIRYIAKGQDLQSLDVWSEALADDVYCAFITHAHYNTNTLTPAAEITQLCRARGIMSIMDIAQSV
;
A
#
# COMPACT_ATOMS: atom_id res chain seq x y z
N MET A 1 10.85 20.94 -16.44
CA MET A 1 9.97 21.02 -15.25
C MET A 1 8.71 21.85 -15.45
N SER A 2 8.67 22.86 -16.35
CA SER A 2 7.44 23.62 -16.65
C SER A 2 6.33 22.79 -17.29
N GLU A 3 6.66 21.91 -18.23
CA GLU A 3 5.67 21.13 -19.00
C GLU A 3 4.86 20.14 -18.14
N ILE A 4 5.49 19.46 -17.15
CA ILE A 4 4.79 18.53 -16.28
C ILE A 4 3.77 19.26 -15.38
N LYS A 5 4.12 20.44 -14.87
CA LYS A 5 3.22 21.24 -14.05
C LYS A 5 1.93 21.62 -14.79
N GLU A 6 2.00 21.80 -16.09
CA GLU A 6 0.86 22.17 -16.93
C GLU A 6 -0.17 21.04 -17.08
N LEU A 7 0.20 19.80 -16.76
CA LEU A 7 -0.71 18.65 -16.81
C LEU A 7 -1.66 18.60 -15.61
N PHE A 8 -1.40 19.36 -14.55
CA PHE A 8 -2.14 19.28 -13.30
C PHE A 8 -2.89 20.56 -12.96
N CYS A 9 -3.97 20.42 -12.17
CA CYS A 9 -4.70 21.54 -11.57
C CYS A 9 -3.92 22.03 -10.35
N VAL A 10 -3.05 23.03 -10.57
CA VAL A 10 -2.22 23.60 -9.48
C VAL A 10 -2.94 24.81 -8.90
N PRO A 11 -3.06 24.95 -7.56
CA PRO A 11 -3.62 26.15 -6.95
C PRO A 11 -2.79 27.40 -7.27
N GLU A 12 -3.44 28.48 -7.71
CA GLU A 12 -2.75 29.70 -8.14
C GLU A 12 -2.14 30.49 -6.97
N SER A 13 -2.75 30.40 -5.80
CA SER A 13 -2.42 31.26 -4.63
C SER A 13 -1.56 30.56 -3.57
N SER A 14 -1.10 29.33 -3.81
CA SER A 14 -0.36 28.56 -2.80
C SER A 14 0.73 27.67 -3.39
N HIS A 15 1.75 27.38 -2.59
CA HIS A 15 2.69 26.31 -2.86
C HIS A 15 2.11 25.00 -2.33
N TYR A 16 1.87 24.02 -3.24
CA TYR A 16 1.25 22.76 -2.87
C TYR A 16 2.31 21.73 -2.43
N PHE A 17 2.30 21.40 -1.14
CA PHE A 17 3.22 20.43 -0.51
C PHE A 17 2.50 19.18 0.02
N LEU A 18 1.20 19.00 -0.29
CA LEU A 18 0.38 17.93 0.27
C LEU A 18 0.31 16.69 -0.65
N THR A 19 1.18 16.57 -1.65
CA THR A 19 1.16 15.48 -2.64
C THR A 19 1.25 14.10 -1.99
N HIS A 20 1.93 13.98 -0.87
CA HIS A 20 2.03 12.75 -0.08
C HIS A 20 0.69 12.27 0.50
N SER A 21 -0.29 13.14 0.62
CA SER A 21 -1.64 12.82 1.13
C SER A 21 -2.66 12.79 -0.01
N ILE A 22 -2.74 13.89 -0.78
CA ILE A 22 -3.64 14.03 -1.92
C ILE A 22 -2.83 14.56 -3.09
N GLY A 23 -2.61 13.75 -4.13
CA GLY A 23 -1.98 14.19 -5.37
C GLY A 23 -2.79 15.27 -6.08
N LEU A 24 -2.11 16.16 -6.82
CA LEU A 24 -2.79 17.12 -7.67
C LEU A 24 -3.59 16.40 -8.75
N MET A 25 -4.80 16.88 -8.99
CA MET A 25 -5.67 16.32 -10.03
C MET A 25 -5.12 16.62 -11.43
N PRO A 26 -4.90 15.60 -12.28
CA PRO A 26 -4.60 15.83 -13.69
C PRO A 26 -5.76 16.57 -14.39
N LYS A 27 -5.46 17.53 -15.24
CA LYS A 27 -6.48 18.29 -16.00
C LYS A 27 -7.36 17.41 -16.88
N SER A 28 -6.85 16.28 -17.34
CA SER A 28 -7.59 15.31 -18.16
C SER A 28 -8.60 14.47 -17.39
N THR A 29 -8.56 14.47 -16.05
CA THR A 29 -9.36 13.56 -15.20
C THR A 29 -10.85 13.70 -15.44
N GLU A 30 -11.38 14.94 -15.49
CA GLU A 30 -12.81 15.17 -15.68
C GLU A 30 -13.32 14.64 -17.03
N ALA A 31 -12.57 14.91 -18.09
CA ALA A 31 -12.92 14.43 -19.44
C ALA A 31 -12.87 12.90 -19.52
N HIS A 32 -11.85 12.27 -18.97
CA HIS A 32 -11.75 10.81 -18.92
C HIS A 32 -12.85 10.17 -18.09
N LEU A 33 -13.13 10.69 -16.90
CA LEU A 33 -14.22 10.19 -16.06
C LEU A 33 -15.57 10.32 -16.76
N SER A 34 -15.83 11.46 -17.39
CA SER A 34 -17.06 11.69 -18.16
C SER A 34 -17.20 10.70 -19.31
N GLN A 35 -16.15 10.47 -20.09
CA GLN A 35 -16.19 9.62 -21.28
C GLN A 35 -16.20 8.13 -20.93
N ALA A 36 -15.35 7.70 -19.99
CA ALA A 36 -15.15 6.28 -19.71
C ALA A 36 -16.19 5.71 -18.71
N TYR A 37 -16.77 6.56 -17.87
CA TYR A 37 -17.68 6.11 -16.81
C TYR A 37 -19.07 6.72 -16.91
N LEU A 38 -19.21 8.06 -16.89
CA LEU A 38 -20.52 8.71 -16.77
C LEU A 38 -21.36 8.59 -18.03
N LYS A 39 -20.82 8.91 -19.21
CA LYS A 39 -21.56 8.86 -20.47
C LYS A 39 -22.06 7.46 -20.84
N PRO A 40 -21.26 6.40 -20.77
CA PRO A 40 -21.74 5.04 -20.99
C PRO A 40 -22.87 4.67 -20.04
N TRP A 41 -22.80 5.07 -18.78
CA TRP A 41 -23.85 4.81 -17.80
C TRP A 41 -25.14 5.60 -18.13
N GLN A 42 -25.01 6.89 -18.46
CA GLN A 42 -26.15 7.74 -18.83
C GLN A 42 -26.87 7.27 -20.11
N SER A 43 -26.14 6.71 -21.07
CA SER A 43 -26.73 6.21 -22.32
C SER A 43 -27.49 4.89 -22.16
N GLY A 44 -27.41 4.25 -21.00
CA GLY A 44 -28.06 2.96 -20.76
C GLY A 44 -27.52 1.86 -21.68
N ALA A 45 -26.21 1.87 -21.97
CA ALA A 45 -25.55 0.86 -22.77
C ALA A 45 -25.92 -0.55 -22.26
N GLU A 46 -26.39 -1.45 -23.16
CA GLU A 46 -26.86 -2.79 -22.79
C GLU A 46 -25.74 -3.64 -22.15
N ASP A 47 -24.49 -3.40 -22.54
CA ASP A 47 -23.32 -4.08 -21.98
C ASP A 47 -22.18 -3.10 -21.70
N ILE A 48 -22.17 -2.52 -20.50
CA ILE A 48 -21.16 -1.56 -20.03
C ILE A 48 -19.98 -2.26 -19.33
N TRP A 49 -20.16 -3.50 -18.86
CA TRP A 49 -19.18 -4.20 -18.04
C TRP A 49 -17.82 -4.41 -18.73
N PRO A 50 -17.73 -4.81 -20.00
CA PRO A 50 -16.45 -4.96 -20.68
C PRO A 50 -15.61 -3.69 -20.66
N GLN A 51 -16.24 -2.53 -20.83
CA GLN A 51 -15.54 -1.24 -20.79
C GLN A 51 -15.00 -0.93 -19.39
N TRP A 52 -15.77 -1.15 -18.34
CA TRP A 52 -15.35 -0.91 -16.98
C TRP A 52 -14.30 -1.89 -16.50
N LEU A 53 -14.44 -3.18 -16.85
CA LEU A 53 -13.42 -4.19 -16.56
C LEU A 53 -12.11 -3.92 -17.29
N ASN A 54 -12.17 -3.41 -18.53
CA ASN A 54 -10.98 -3.01 -19.27
C ASN A 54 -10.27 -1.83 -18.60
N ALA A 55 -10.99 -0.91 -17.97
CA ALA A 55 -10.38 0.18 -17.21
C ALA A 55 -9.53 -0.36 -16.02
N ILE A 56 -10.01 -1.41 -15.33
CA ILE A 56 -9.24 -2.10 -14.29
C ILE A 56 -7.99 -2.78 -14.87
N ALA A 57 -8.13 -3.47 -16.00
CA ALA A 57 -7.00 -4.11 -16.69
C ALA A 57 -5.94 -3.08 -17.12
N ASN A 58 -6.34 -1.90 -17.58
CA ASN A 58 -5.44 -0.82 -17.94
C ASN A 58 -4.66 -0.29 -16.72
N VAL A 59 -5.31 -0.16 -15.55
CA VAL A 59 -4.64 0.22 -14.29
C VAL A 59 -3.61 -0.84 -13.91
N ASN A 60 -3.96 -2.13 -13.97
CA ASN A 60 -3.03 -3.21 -13.69
C ASN A 60 -1.81 -3.18 -14.63
N GLY A 61 -2.03 -2.97 -15.93
CA GLY A 61 -0.95 -2.84 -16.90
C GLY A 61 -0.04 -1.64 -16.65
N ALA A 62 -0.60 -0.49 -16.25
CA ALA A 62 0.18 0.68 -15.88
C ALA A 62 1.03 0.45 -14.62
N LEU A 63 0.44 -0.20 -13.59
CA LEU A 63 1.16 -0.58 -12.37
C LEU A 63 2.26 -1.62 -12.67
N ALA A 64 1.99 -2.59 -13.51
CA ALA A 64 2.98 -3.59 -13.94
C ALA A 64 4.19 -2.92 -14.60
N SER A 65 3.95 -1.95 -15.50
CA SER A 65 5.02 -1.19 -16.13
C SER A 65 5.81 -0.34 -15.13
N LEU A 66 5.12 0.29 -14.17
CA LEU A 66 5.76 1.14 -13.15
C LEU A 66 6.62 0.33 -12.18
N LEU A 67 6.12 -0.85 -11.77
CA LEU A 67 6.72 -1.67 -10.71
C LEU A 67 7.51 -2.87 -11.24
N ASN A 68 7.73 -2.93 -12.57
CA ASN A 68 8.46 -4.02 -13.24
C ASN A 68 7.93 -5.41 -12.85
N SER A 69 6.63 -5.59 -13.03
CA SER A 69 5.86 -6.77 -12.64
C SER A 69 4.88 -7.17 -13.74
N GLU A 70 4.03 -8.19 -13.50
CA GLU A 70 3.01 -8.65 -14.44
C GLU A 70 1.62 -8.15 -14.02
N PRO A 71 0.71 -7.80 -14.96
CA PRO A 71 -0.62 -7.27 -14.65
C PRO A 71 -1.46 -8.16 -13.73
N GLU A 72 -1.31 -9.48 -13.82
CA GLU A 72 -2.02 -10.48 -13.04
C GLU A 72 -1.62 -10.49 -11.56
N GLN A 73 -0.50 -9.85 -11.21
CA GLN A 73 -0.01 -9.73 -9.84
C GLN A 73 -0.67 -8.55 -9.09
N PHE A 74 -1.51 -7.77 -9.76
CA PHE A 74 -2.19 -6.63 -9.15
C PHE A 74 -3.67 -6.92 -8.90
N CYS A 75 -4.12 -6.60 -7.70
CA CYS A 75 -5.51 -6.70 -7.29
C CYS A 75 -5.98 -5.36 -6.71
N PRO A 76 -6.56 -4.47 -7.52
CA PRO A 76 -7.05 -3.17 -7.07
C PRO A 76 -8.04 -3.28 -5.91
N GLN A 77 -7.89 -2.42 -4.91
CA GLN A 77 -8.74 -2.37 -3.74
C GLN A 77 -9.25 -0.94 -3.53
N ALA A 78 -10.37 -0.80 -2.82
CA ALA A 78 -10.96 0.50 -2.55
C ALA A 78 -10.04 1.41 -1.71
N ASN A 79 -9.24 0.81 -0.82
CA ASN A 79 -8.25 1.49 0.02
C ASN A 79 -7.28 0.47 0.63
N VAL A 80 -6.19 0.97 1.21
CA VAL A 80 -5.14 0.14 1.85
C VAL A 80 -5.70 -0.74 2.96
N SER A 81 -6.60 -0.22 3.80
CA SER A 81 -7.19 -0.99 4.91
C SER A 81 -7.97 -2.21 4.42
N SER A 82 -8.77 -2.05 3.36
CA SER A 82 -9.52 -3.16 2.75
C SER A 82 -8.58 -4.21 2.15
N GLY A 83 -7.53 -3.76 1.47
CA GLY A 83 -6.51 -4.63 0.91
C GLY A 83 -5.79 -5.42 1.99
N LEU A 84 -5.29 -4.73 3.02
CA LEU A 84 -4.58 -5.34 4.14
C LEU A 84 -5.45 -6.36 4.90
N ALA A 85 -6.73 -6.00 5.17
CA ALA A 85 -7.65 -6.91 5.84
C ALA A 85 -7.89 -8.21 5.06
N LYS A 86 -8.10 -8.11 3.75
CA LYS A 86 -8.26 -9.29 2.87
C LYS A 86 -6.99 -10.12 2.81
N LEU A 87 -5.84 -9.45 2.68
CA LEU A 87 -4.55 -10.11 2.64
C LEU A 87 -4.31 -10.93 3.91
N ILE A 88 -4.47 -10.34 5.10
CA ILE A 88 -4.29 -11.03 6.37
C ILE A 88 -5.24 -12.23 6.51
N GLN A 89 -6.49 -12.09 6.08
CA GLN A 89 -7.47 -13.18 6.12
C GLN A 89 -7.15 -14.32 5.15
N SER A 90 -6.43 -14.05 4.06
CA SER A 90 -6.08 -15.03 3.05
C SER A 90 -4.78 -15.79 3.34
N LEU A 91 -3.98 -15.32 4.32
CA LEU A 91 -2.69 -15.92 4.62
C LEU A 91 -2.86 -17.33 5.24
N PRO A 92 -2.08 -18.33 4.77
CA PRO A 92 -2.13 -19.66 5.34
C PRO A 92 -1.59 -19.64 6.77
N LYS A 93 -2.21 -20.39 7.68
CA LYS A 93 -1.71 -20.53 9.05
C LYS A 93 -0.42 -21.37 9.06
N VAL A 94 0.54 -20.95 9.87
CA VAL A 94 1.79 -21.69 10.11
C VAL A 94 1.84 -22.09 11.58
N GLU A 95 2.01 -23.38 11.86
CA GLU A 95 2.08 -23.88 13.22
C GLU A 95 3.26 -23.26 13.98
N GLY A 96 3.02 -22.85 15.23
CA GLY A 96 4.03 -22.22 16.09
C GLY A 96 4.32 -20.74 15.77
N ARG A 97 3.67 -20.16 14.76
CA ARG A 97 3.88 -18.75 14.37
C ARG A 97 2.54 -18.03 14.29
N ASN A 98 2.31 -17.10 15.18
CA ASN A 98 1.08 -16.33 15.23
C ASN A 98 1.31 -14.82 15.48
N VAL A 99 2.55 -14.35 15.49
CA VAL A 99 2.85 -12.95 15.73
C VAL A 99 2.91 -12.20 14.40
N ILE A 100 2.17 -11.10 14.30
CA ILE A 100 2.37 -10.08 13.26
C ILE A 100 3.20 -8.97 13.87
N LEU A 101 4.41 -8.76 13.35
CA LEU A 101 5.30 -7.68 13.74
C LEU A 101 4.94 -6.41 12.95
N ALA A 102 4.80 -5.28 13.63
CA ALA A 102 4.56 -3.96 13.06
C ALA A 102 5.33 -2.91 13.86
N THR A 103 5.17 -1.62 13.54
CA THR A 103 5.75 -0.53 14.30
C THR A 103 4.68 0.39 14.87
N GLN A 104 4.97 1.07 15.99
CA GLN A 104 4.07 2.10 16.52
C GLN A 104 4.08 3.39 15.68
N SER A 105 4.94 3.46 14.65
CA SER A 105 5.05 4.58 13.73
C SER A 105 4.33 4.35 12.40
N ASP A 106 3.71 3.19 12.22
CA ASP A 106 2.93 2.87 11.02
C ASP A 106 1.68 3.76 10.91
N PHE A 107 1.13 3.83 9.70
CA PHE A 107 -0.07 4.62 9.48
C PHE A 107 -1.25 4.09 10.31
N PRO A 108 -2.01 4.95 11.02
CA PRO A 108 -3.00 4.51 12.01
C PRO A 108 -4.02 3.49 11.49
N SER A 109 -4.46 3.63 10.23
CA SER A 109 -5.43 2.70 9.65
C SER A 109 -4.88 1.28 9.50
N ALA A 110 -3.59 1.11 9.23
CA ALA A 110 -2.94 -0.19 9.24
C ALA A 110 -2.97 -0.79 10.66
N GLY A 111 -2.63 -0.01 11.68
CA GLY A 111 -2.70 -0.45 13.08
C GLY A 111 -4.10 -0.95 13.49
N PHE A 112 -5.17 -0.25 13.09
CA PHE A 112 -6.55 -0.70 13.36
C PHE A 112 -6.88 -2.03 12.67
N VAL A 113 -6.44 -2.23 11.43
CA VAL A 113 -6.64 -3.52 10.73
C VAL A 113 -5.86 -4.63 11.40
N LEU A 114 -4.60 -4.39 11.77
CA LEU A 114 -3.75 -5.38 12.44
C LEU A 114 -4.35 -5.79 13.79
N GLN A 115 -4.88 -4.87 14.58
CA GLN A 115 -5.59 -5.20 15.82
C GLN A 115 -6.77 -6.15 15.60
N GLN A 116 -7.51 -6.01 14.48
CA GLN A 116 -8.59 -6.94 14.18
C GLN A 116 -8.08 -8.36 13.84
N ALA A 117 -6.83 -8.53 13.45
CA ALA A 117 -6.23 -9.83 13.21
C ALA A 117 -6.15 -10.70 14.49
N GLU A 118 -6.23 -10.10 15.69
CA GLU A 118 -6.33 -10.82 16.96
C GLU A 118 -7.55 -11.75 16.98
N ARG A 119 -8.65 -11.38 16.33
CA ARG A 119 -9.84 -12.22 16.19
C ARG A 119 -9.63 -13.47 15.35
N LEU A 120 -8.56 -13.47 14.54
CA LEU A 120 -8.14 -14.60 13.70
C LEU A 120 -7.10 -15.48 14.41
N GLY A 121 -6.72 -15.13 15.66
CA GLY A 121 -5.75 -15.85 16.49
C GLY A 121 -4.32 -15.34 16.34
N PHE A 122 -4.11 -14.17 15.75
CA PHE A 122 -2.81 -13.52 15.72
C PHE A 122 -2.57 -12.69 16.99
N THR A 123 -1.31 -12.50 17.33
CA THR A 123 -0.85 -11.54 18.33
C THR A 123 -0.10 -10.42 17.62
N ILE A 124 -0.36 -9.16 17.96
CA ILE A 124 0.34 -8.04 17.33
C ILE A 124 1.47 -7.58 18.25
N ARG A 125 2.70 -7.65 17.73
CA ARG A 125 3.91 -7.14 18.39
C ARG A 125 4.34 -5.87 17.68
N TYR A 126 4.66 -4.84 18.46
CA TYR A 126 5.10 -3.56 17.92
C TYR A 126 6.54 -3.26 18.30
N ILE A 127 7.34 -2.85 17.32
CA ILE A 127 8.56 -2.09 17.58
C ILE A 127 8.13 -0.74 18.18
N ALA A 128 8.65 -0.43 19.35
CA ALA A 128 8.21 0.73 20.13
C ALA A 128 8.54 2.05 19.42
N LYS A 129 7.71 3.06 19.65
CA LYS A 129 7.99 4.42 19.18
C LYS A 129 9.31 4.94 19.76
N GLY A 130 10.13 5.55 18.91
CA GLY A 130 11.45 6.09 19.31
C GLY A 130 12.61 5.13 19.08
N GLN A 131 12.34 3.87 18.69
CA GLN A 131 13.39 3.00 18.18
C GLN A 131 13.87 3.46 16.79
N ASP A 132 15.13 3.22 16.50
CA ASP A 132 15.71 3.55 15.19
C ASP A 132 15.27 2.51 14.15
N LEU A 133 14.24 2.85 13.37
CA LEU A 133 13.71 1.98 12.32
C LEU A 133 14.63 1.85 11.10
N GLN A 134 15.74 2.62 11.04
CA GLN A 134 16.78 2.45 10.03
C GLN A 134 17.83 1.40 10.45
N SER A 135 17.86 1.03 11.73
CA SER A 135 18.77 0.02 12.25
C SER A 135 18.29 -1.40 11.96
N LEU A 136 19.09 -2.20 11.25
CA LEU A 136 18.82 -3.61 11.02
C LEU A 136 18.86 -4.44 12.31
N ASP A 137 19.60 -4.02 13.32
CA ASP A 137 19.67 -4.72 14.62
C ASP A 137 18.32 -4.68 15.32
N VAL A 138 17.63 -3.52 15.29
CA VAL A 138 16.26 -3.36 15.84
C VAL A 138 15.29 -4.34 15.19
N TRP A 139 15.32 -4.45 13.87
CA TRP A 139 14.47 -5.39 13.13
C TRP A 139 14.88 -6.84 13.37
N SER A 140 16.18 -7.12 13.37
CA SER A 140 16.68 -8.48 13.59
C SER A 140 16.31 -9.04 14.96
N GLU A 141 16.35 -8.21 16.00
CA GLU A 141 15.91 -8.58 17.35
C GLU A 141 14.39 -8.80 17.42
N ALA A 142 13.61 -7.94 16.75
CA ALA A 142 12.15 -8.03 16.75
C ALA A 142 11.59 -9.22 15.95
N LEU A 143 12.31 -9.68 14.91
CA LEU A 143 11.95 -10.80 14.04
C LEU A 143 12.26 -12.17 14.71
N ALA A 144 11.63 -12.44 15.84
CA ALA A 144 11.79 -13.69 16.59
C ALA A 144 11.12 -14.89 15.88
N ASP A 145 11.36 -16.10 16.38
CA ASP A 145 10.92 -17.35 15.73
C ASP A 145 9.38 -17.51 15.67
N ASP A 146 8.66 -16.86 16.57
CA ASP A 146 7.20 -16.87 16.62
C ASP A 146 6.54 -15.87 15.64
N VAL A 147 7.35 -15.03 14.97
CA VAL A 147 6.84 -14.08 13.99
C VAL A 147 6.39 -14.83 12.74
N TYR A 148 5.11 -14.63 12.42
CA TYR A 148 4.48 -15.16 11.23
C TYR A 148 4.67 -14.22 10.03
N CYS A 149 4.43 -12.92 10.26
CA CYS A 149 4.46 -11.89 9.25
C CYS A 149 5.01 -10.58 9.80
N ALA A 150 5.81 -9.88 9.02
CA ALA A 150 6.24 -8.52 9.31
C ALA A 150 5.51 -7.54 8.38
N PHE A 151 4.81 -6.57 8.97
CA PHE A 151 4.29 -5.40 8.26
C PHE A 151 5.35 -4.30 8.29
N ILE A 152 5.81 -3.88 7.12
CA ILE A 152 6.95 -2.99 6.95
C ILE A 152 6.50 -1.75 6.19
N THR A 153 6.50 -0.59 6.82
CA THR A 153 6.32 0.69 6.15
C THR A 153 7.67 1.16 5.59
N HIS A 154 7.77 1.31 4.26
CA HIS A 154 9.01 1.72 3.61
C HIS A 154 9.36 3.18 3.93
N ALA A 155 8.41 4.11 3.73
CA ALA A 155 8.58 5.51 4.10
C ALA A 155 7.47 5.96 5.05
N HIS A 156 7.85 6.41 6.25
CA HIS A 156 6.89 6.79 7.29
C HIS A 156 6.31 8.18 7.04
N TYR A 157 4.98 8.28 7.04
CA TYR A 157 4.20 9.46 6.64
C TYR A 157 4.45 10.71 7.50
N ASN A 158 4.86 10.55 8.75
CA ASN A 158 4.99 11.63 9.74
C ASN A 158 6.43 12.01 10.10
N THR A 159 7.40 11.15 9.77
CA THR A 159 8.81 11.36 10.11
C THR A 159 9.72 11.41 8.90
N ASN A 160 9.23 11.01 7.71
CA ASN A 160 10.03 10.77 6.50
C ASN A 160 11.15 9.74 6.71
N THR A 161 11.10 8.95 7.79
CA THR A 161 12.04 7.86 8.00
C THR A 161 11.91 6.84 6.89
N LEU A 162 13.01 6.56 6.22
CA LEU A 162 13.09 5.53 5.20
C LEU A 162 13.66 4.25 5.83
N THR A 163 12.82 3.22 5.90
CA THR A 163 13.20 1.92 6.43
C THR A 163 14.06 1.16 5.41
N PRO A 164 15.13 0.45 5.80
CA PRO A 164 15.94 -0.38 4.88
C PRO A 164 15.16 -1.65 4.49
N ALA A 165 14.11 -1.45 3.69
CA ALA A 165 13.08 -2.44 3.42
C ALA A 165 13.62 -3.68 2.67
N ALA A 166 14.59 -3.50 1.80
CA ALA A 166 15.21 -4.59 1.05
C ALA A 166 15.95 -5.55 2.00
N GLU A 167 16.76 -5.01 2.92
CA GLU A 167 17.54 -5.78 3.89
C GLU A 167 16.63 -6.48 4.90
N ILE A 168 15.57 -5.77 5.39
CA ILE A 168 14.59 -6.36 6.30
C ILE A 168 13.84 -7.50 5.60
N THR A 169 13.46 -7.33 4.33
CA THR A 169 12.82 -8.38 3.55
C THR A 169 13.73 -9.60 3.37
N GLN A 170 15.05 -9.39 3.20
CA GLN A 170 16.03 -10.48 3.17
C GLN A 170 16.12 -11.21 4.51
N LEU A 171 16.11 -10.48 5.65
CA LEU A 171 16.05 -11.08 6.98
C LEU A 171 14.79 -11.91 7.17
N CYS A 172 13.64 -11.38 6.79
CA CYS A 172 12.36 -12.11 6.83
C CYS A 172 12.44 -13.40 6.02
N ARG A 173 12.92 -13.32 4.78
CA ARG A 173 13.06 -14.48 3.89
C ARG A 173 13.99 -15.54 4.46
N ALA A 174 15.14 -15.14 5.02
CA ALA A 174 16.11 -16.05 5.62
C ALA A 174 15.54 -16.82 6.82
N ARG A 175 14.54 -16.22 7.51
CA ARG A 175 13.87 -16.84 8.67
C ARG A 175 12.52 -17.48 8.32
N GLY A 176 12.13 -17.51 7.04
CA GLY A 176 10.85 -18.01 6.60
C GLY A 176 9.66 -17.19 7.12
N ILE A 177 9.87 -15.89 7.38
CA ILE A 177 8.86 -14.93 7.81
C ILE A 177 8.28 -14.25 6.57
N MET A 178 6.97 -14.16 6.48
CA MET A 178 6.30 -13.41 5.41
C MET A 178 6.47 -11.91 5.64
N SER A 179 6.64 -11.14 4.57
CA SER A 179 6.66 -9.68 4.63
C SER A 179 5.52 -9.07 3.84
N ILE A 180 4.85 -8.08 4.43
CA ILE A 180 3.89 -7.20 3.78
C ILE A 180 4.48 -5.80 3.82
N MET A 181 4.64 -5.18 2.66
CA MET A 181 5.27 -3.87 2.56
C MET A 181 4.26 -2.80 2.20
N ASP A 182 4.20 -1.74 3.00
CA ASP A 182 3.49 -0.50 2.69
C ASP A 182 4.44 0.48 1.98
N ILE A 183 4.17 0.73 0.71
CA ILE A 183 4.96 1.62 -0.16
C ILE A 183 4.18 2.88 -0.57
N ALA A 184 3.10 3.20 0.13
CA ALA A 184 2.20 4.31 -0.21
C ALA A 184 2.90 5.67 -0.32
N GLN A 185 4.04 5.85 0.37
CA GLN A 185 4.81 7.10 0.38
C GLN A 185 6.12 7.02 -0.41
N SER A 186 6.39 5.93 -1.14
CA SER A 186 7.72 5.67 -1.70
C SER A 186 7.75 5.13 -3.13
N VAL A 187 6.62 5.15 -3.83
CA VAL A 187 6.50 4.79 -5.26
C VAL A 187 6.33 6.04 -6.12
#